data_069f38fde14229e2edf93576db1338ea
#
_entry.id   069f38fde14229e2edf93576db1338ea
#
_cell.length_a   1.000
_cell.length_b   1.000
_cell.length_c   1.000
_cell.angle_alpha   90.00
_cell.angle_beta   90.00
_cell.angle_gamma   90.00
#
_symmetry.space_group_name_H-M   'P 1'
#
loop_
_entity.id
_entity.type
_entity.pdbx_description
1 polymer ?
#
loop_
_entity_poly.entity_id
_entity_poly.type
_entity_poly.pdbx_seq_one_letter_code
_entity_poly.pdbx_strand_id
1 'polypeptide(L)'
;MRSVSILILPLHASKIMKKIRVFVLFLVILSSSTFAQKSGDLGVLGGVTYYVGDLNPAMPFRMSKPAFGILYRQNFNSRVSLRAHGIRGEVAGDDAVSKANPERNLNFESVITEAGLQLEINFFEYFIGSKMHSVSPYLFGGASVFFFEPYGNVAGSTVGLQPLSTEGQGNPYKLYAFSMPFGLGVKYSVSKLIGVGAEWGMRLTSTDYLDDVSESYYLDLAGTNPAAASIKELASDPLLSHNAGMQRGNSRNNDWYSFAGISVTFKIRMLGKERCLDHQRQGY
;
A
#
# COMPACT_ATOMS: atom_id res chain seq x y z
N MET A 1 15.98 28.68 -55.26
CA MET A 1 16.41 28.54 -53.86
C MET A 1 15.46 27.58 -53.16
N ARG A 2 15.91 26.36 -52.91
CA ARG A 2 15.09 25.32 -52.20
C ARG A 2 15.56 25.30 -50.76
N SER A 3 14.65 25.59 -49.82
CA SER A 3 14.89 25.49 -48.39
C SER A 3 14.93 24.02 -47.99
N VAL A 4 16.02 23.60 -47.38
CA VAL A 4 16.17 22.27 -46.77
C VAL A 4 15.67 22.40 -45.32
N SER A 5 14.49 21.83 -45.04
CA SER A 5 13.99 21.69 -43.67
C SER A 5 14.70 20.53 -43.01
N ILE A 6 15.59 20.82 -42.08
CA ILE A 6 16.23 19.80 -41.21
C ILE A 6 15.21 19.36 -40.17
N LEU A 7 14.78 18.09 -40.28
CA LEU A 7 13.88 17.41 -39.33
C LEU A 7 14.66 17.11 -38.05
N ILE A 8 14.47 17.88 -37.01
CA ILE A 8 15.00 17.59 -35.67
C ILE A 8 14.16 16.51 -35.07
N LEU A 9 14.62 15.25 -35.13
CA LEU A 9 14.00 14.10 -34.43
C LEU A 9 14.26 14.19 -32.91
N PRO A 10 13.28 13.95 -32.06
CA PRO A 10 13.30 14.44 -30.68
C PRO A 10 14.19 13.61 -29.74
N LEU A 11 14.95 14.31 -28.92
CA LEU A 11 15.73 13.80 -27.78
C LEU A 11 14.90 12.87 -26.82
N HIS A 12 13.59 12.89 -26.90
CA HIS A 12 12.68 12.07 -26.09
C HIS A 12 12.76 10.57 -26.40
N ALA A 13 12.98 10.20 -27.67
CA ALA A 13 13.08 8.79 -28.08
C ALA A 13 14.32 8.10 -27.47
N SER A 14 15.42 8.83 -27.31
CA SER A 14 16.66 8.31 -26.69
C SER A 14 16.48 7.95 -25.20
N LYS A 15 15.74 8.77 -24.45
CA LYS A 15 15.46 8.52 -23.01
C LYS A 15 14.51 7.33 -22.81
N ILE A 16 13.53 7.18 -23.69
CA ILE A 16 12.60 6.03 -23.67
C ILE A 16 13.34 4.75 -24.02
N MET A 17 14.18 4.74 -25.05
CA MET A 17 14.99 3.57 -25.42
C MET A 17 15.98 3.16 -24.32
N LYS A 18 16.57 4.10 -23.59
CA LYS A 18 17.43 3.77 -22.42
C LYS A 18 16.63 3.09 -21.32
N LYS A 19 15.44 3.58 -20.99
CA LYS A 19 14.56 2.95 -20.00
C LYS A 19 14.11 1.53 -20.41
N ILE A 20 13.78 1.34 -21.69
CA ILE A 20 13.42 0.02 -22.23
C ILE A 20 14.62 -0.94 -22.18
N ARG A 21 15.82 -0.49 -22.52
CA ARG A 21 17.05 -1.32 -22.43
C ARG A 21 17.35 -1.74 -21.00
N VAL A 22 17.22 -0.84 -20.04
CA VAL A 22 17.40 -1.17 -18.61
C VAL A 22 16.34 -2.16 -18.14
N PHE A 23 15.09 -2.01 -18.56
CA PHE A 23 14.01 -2.93 -18.23
C PHE A 23 14.20 -4.32 -18.87
N VAL A 24 14.64 -4.39 -20.13
CA VAL A 24 14.95 -5.63 -20.83
C VAL A 24 16.18 -6.30 -20.19
N LEU A 25 17.21 -5.54 -19.81
CA LEU A 25 18.39 -6.06 -19.11
C LEU A 25 18.00 -6.65 -17.74
N PHE A 26 17.08 -6.00 -17.03
CA PHE A 26 16.53 -6.49 -15.76
C PHE A 26 15.72 -7.79 -15.95
N LEU A 27 14.92 -7.88 -17.02
CA LEU A 27 14.20 -9.11 -17.40
C LEU A 27 15.15 -10.27 -17.78
N VAL A 28 16.25 -9.98 -18.48
CA VAL A 28 17.28 -10.99 -18.86
C VAL A 28 18.06 -11.48 -17.64
N ILE A 29 18.35 -10.61 -16.66
CA ILE A 29 18.99 -10.99 -15.39
C ILE A 29 18.04 -11.89 -14.56
N LEU A 30 16.73 -11.64 -14.60
CA LEU A 30 15.72 -12.49 -13.97
C LEU A 30 15.60 -13.88 -14.63
N SER A 31 15.86 -13.99 -15.93
CA SER A 31 15.75 -15.26 -16.68
C SER A 31 16.95 -16.19 -16.52
N SER A 32 18.09 -15.71 -16.06
CA SER A 32 19.31 -16.52 -15.84
C SER A 32 19.35 -17.26 -14.49
N SER A 33 18.25 -17.23 -13.72
CA SER A 33 18.14 -17.98 -12.48
C SER A 33 17.99 -19.47 -12.78
N THR A 34 19.09 -20.19 -12.73
CA THR A 34 19.15 -21.67 -12.73
C THR A 34 18.08 -22.24 -11.80
N PHE A 35 17.37 -23.25 -12.28
CA PHE A 35 16.29 -24.00 -11.62
C PHE A 35 16.75 -24.63 -10.28
N ALA A 36 16.99 -23.82 -9.26
CA ALA A 36 17.14 -24.28 -7.90
C ALA A 36 15.75 -24.41 -7.29
N GLN A 37 15.49 -25.55 -6.69
CA GLN A 37 14.28 -26.01 -5.99
C GLN A 37 13.17 -24.97 -5.81
N LYS A 38 12.16 -25.00 -6.66
CA LYS A 38 10.95 -24.16 -6.53
C LYS A 38 10.20 -24.58 -5.27
N SER A 39 10.34 -23.86 -4.18
CA SER A 39 9.52 -24.04 -3.00
C SER A 39 8.52 -22.90 -2.90
N GLY A 40 7.28 -23.23 -2.54
CA GLY A 40 6.26 -22.24 -2.23
C GLY A 40 6.01 -22.20 -0.73
N ASP A 41 5.61 -21.04 -0.22
CA ASP A 41 5.15 -20.88 1.16
C ASP A 41 3.76 -20.26 1.13
N LEU A 42 2.83 -20.85 1.86
CA LEU A 42 1.50 -20.27 2.09
C LEU A 42 1.44 -19.77 3.53
N GLY A 43 0.84 -18.60 3.77
CA GLY A 43 0.80 -18.06 5.11
C GLY A 43 -0.36 -17.13 5.37
N VAL A 44 -0.45 -16.74 6.62
CA VAL A 44 -1.38 -15.74 7.13
C VAL A 44 -0.60 -14.54 7.67
N LEU A 45 -1.23 -13.37 7.59
CA LEU A 45 -0.73 -12.11 8.09
C LEU A 45 -1.67 -11.58 9.17
N GLY A 46 -1.12 -10.99 10.21
CA GLY A 46 -1.89 -10.27 11.22
C GLY A 46 -1.10 -9.08 11.72
N GLY A 47 -1.76 -7.94 11.89
CA GLY A 47 -1.08 -6.72 12.29
C GLY A 47 -2.01 -5.54 12.38
N VAL A 48 -1.45 -4.36 12.13
CA VAL A 48 -2.17 -3.10 12.14
C VAL A 48 -1.89 -2.30 10.88
N THR A 49 -2.88 -1.52 10.49
CA THR A 49 -2.77 -0.48 9.46
C THR A 49 -2.91 0.89 10.09
N TYR A 50 -2.29 1.90 9.50
CA TYR A 50 -2.48 3.30 9.86
C TYR A 50 -2.38 4.19 8.61
N TYR A 51 -3.02 5.33 8.70
CA TYR A 51 -3.11 6.34 7.65
C TYR A 51 -2.04 7.41 7.82
N VAL A 52 -1.56 7.97 6.70
CA VAL A 52 -0.70 9.15 6.61
C VAL A 52 -1.18 9.98 5.43
N GLY A 53 -1.66 11.18 5.69
CA GLY A 53 -2.21 12.13 4.72
C GLY A 53 -2.75 13.37 5.41
N ASP A 54 -3.77 14.01 4.86
CA ASP A 54 -4.25 15.32 5.32
C ASP A 54 -4.76 15.35 6.77
N LEU A 55 -5.36 14.26 7.26
CA LEU A 55 -5.85 14.16 8.63
C LEU A 55 -4.79 13.62 9.62
N ASN A 56 -3.69 13.08 9.13
CA ASN A 56 -2.56 12.63 9.95
C ASN A 56 -1.22 12.79 9.21
N PRO A 57 -0.68 14.00 9.03
CA PRO A 57 0.47 14.25 8.16
C PRO A 57 1.81 13.75 8.70
N ALA A 58 1.95 13.52 10.01
CA ALA A 58 3.27 13.34 10.60
C ALA A 58 3.39 12.28 11.70
N MET A 59 2.33 11.56 12.05
CA MET A 59 2.35 10.66 13.22
C MET A 59 2.15 9.18 12.80
N PRO A 60 3.25 8.42 12.60
CA PRO A 60 3.17 6.98 12.40
C PRO A 60 2.46 6.27 13.56
N PHE A 61 1.76 5.19 13.25
CA PHE A 61 1.00 4.36 14.20
C PHE A 61 -0.14 5.05 14.94
N ARG A 62 -0.44 6.32 14.62
CA ARG A 62 -1.59 6.99 15.21
C ARG A 62 -2.87 6.42 14.65
N MET A 63 -3.86 6.18 15.52
CA MET A 63 -5.14 5.57 15.19
C MET A 63 -5.01 4.25 14.40
N SER A 64 -4.00 3.44 14.77
CA SER A 64 -3.80 2.13 14.15
C SER A 64 -5.02 1.23 14.35
N LYS A 65 -5.44 0.58 13.28
CA LYS A 65 -6.57 -0.36 13.25
C LYS A 65 -6.09 -1.77 12.90
N PRO A 66 -6.77 -2.84 13.32
CA PRO A 66 -6.37 -4.20 13.04
C PRO A 66 -6.44 -4.51 11.54
N ALA A 67 -5.53 -5.38 11.07
CA ALA A 67 -5.52 -5.88 9.72
C ALA A 67 -5.09 -7.34 9.68
N PHE A 68 -5.70 -8.10 8.76
CA PHE A 68 -5.46 -9.51 8.55
C PHE A 68 -5.29 -9.80 7.06
N GLY A 69 -4.58 -10.87 6.74
CA GLY A 69 -4.37 -11.23 5.35
C GLY A 69 -3.84 -12.63 5.16
N ILE A 70 -3.71 -12.96 3.89
CA ILE A 70 -3.11 -14.19 3.42
C ILE A 70 -1.98 -13.87 2.46
N LEU A 71 -1.00 -14.74 2.37
CA LEU A 71 0.08 -14.62 1.43
C LEU A 71 0.43 -15.97 0.80
N TYR A 72 0.87 -15.90 -0.44
CA TYR A 72 1.58 -16.98 -1.11
C TYR A 72 2.93 -16.44 -1.58
N ARG A 73 4.00 -17.13 -1.25
CA ARG A 73 5.37 -16.77 -1.64
C ARG A 73 5.95 -17.86 -2.53
N GLN A 74 6.38 -17.49 -3.71
CA GLN A 74 7.16 -18.32 -4.61
C GLN A 74 8.64 -17.97 -4.45
N ASN A 75 9.42 -18.89 -3.90
CA ASN A 75 10.87 -18.70 -3.76
C ASN A 75 11.56 -19.11 -5.07
N PHE A 76 12.25 -18.18 -5.72
CA PHE A 76 13.05 -18.46 -6.91
C PHE A 76 14.42 -19.01 -6.51
N ASN A 77 14.99 -18.45 -5.46
CA ASN A 77 16.25 -18.89 -4.85
C ASN A 77 16.28 -18.51 -3.35
N SER A 78 17.43 -18.65 -2.68
CA SER A 78 17.61 -18.30 -1.26
C SER A 78 17.47 -16.81 -0.95
N ARG A 79 17.57 -15.96 -1.98
CA ARG A 79 17.59 -14.50 -1.80
C ARG A 79 16.41 -13.77 -2.41
N VAL A 80 15.77 -14.35 -3.43
CA VAL A 80 14.71 -13.66 -4.20
C VAL A 80 13.44 -14.49 -4.18
N SER A 81 12.34 -13.83 -3.83
CA SER A 81 10.98 -14.42 -3.82
C SER A 81 9.97 -13.44 -4.42
N LEU A 82 8.93 -13.98 -5.03
CA LEU A 82 7.73 -13.25 -5.42
C LEU A 82 6.61 -13.61 -4.45
N ARG A 83 5.99 -12.60 -3.84
CA ARG A 83 4.87 -12.77 -2.92
C ARG A 83 3.59 -12.20 -3.54
N ALA A 84 2.55 -13.03 -3.63
CA ALA A 84 1.18 -12.58 -3.79
C ALA A 84 0.55 -12.46 -2.40
N HIS A 85 -0.26 -11.41 -2.18
CA HIS A 85 -0.94 -11.22 -0.91
C HIS A 85 -2.33 -10.63 -1.08
N GLY A 86 -3.20 -10.91 -0.13
CA GLY A 86 -4.46 -10.22 0.09
C GLY A 86 -4.52 -9.76 1.54
N ILE A 87 -4.83 -8.49 1.77
CA ILE A 87 -4.92 -7.88 3.11
C ILE A 87 -6.27 -7.16 3.21
N ARG A 88 -6.95 -7.36 4.35
CA ARG A 88 -8.10 -6.56 4.75
C ARG A 88 -7.81 -5.92 6.09
N GLY A 89 -8.01 -4.62 6.15
CA GLY A 89 -7.78 -3.80 7.34
C GLY A 89 -8.63 -2.54 7.29
N GLU A 90 -8.39 -1.66 8.23
CA GLU A 90 -9.06 -0.38 8.34
C GLU A 90 -8.04 0.71 8.62
N VAL A 91 -8.26 1.91 8.10
CA VAL A 91 -7.47 3.10 8.43
C VAL A 91 -8.38 4.18 8.96
N ALA A 92 -7.84 5.06 9.78
CA ALA A 92 -8.59 6.15 10.38
C ALA A 92 -7.73 7.40 10.51
N GLY A 93 -8.38 8.56 10.47
CA GLY A 93 -7.78 9.84 10.75
C GLY A 93 -8.80 10.77 11.42
N ASP A 94 -8.30 11.68 12.27
CA ASP A 94 -9.13 12.60 13.04
C ASP A 94 -8.30 13.86 13.36
N ASP A 95 -8.79 15.01 12.94
CA ASP A 95 -8.14 16.30 13.17
C ASP A 95 -8.03 16.64 14.67
N ALA A 96 -9.03 16.27 15.47
CA ALA A 96 -8.98 16.50 16.94
C ALA A 96 -7.90 15.65 17.61
N VAL A 97 -7.59 14.47 17.04
CA VAL A 97 -6.55 13.57 17.52
C VAL A 97 -5.19 13.97 16.98
N SER A 98 -5.06 14.24 15.69
CA SER A 98 -3.80 14.62 15.05
C SER A 98 -3.33 16.02 15.46
N LYS A 99 -4.26 16.93 15.71
CA LYS A 99 -4.04 18.36 15.99
C LYS A 99 -3.34 19.12 14.87
N ALA A 100 -3.33 18.55 13.65
CA ALA A 100 -2.75 19.19 12.49
C ALA A 100 -3.63 20.36 12.01
N ASN A 101 -4.95 20.15 11.98
CA ASN A 101 -5.95 21.12 11.55
C ASN A 101 -7.19 21.10 12.48
N PRO A 102 -7.07 21.56 13.74
CA PRO A 102 -8.16 21.45 14.68
C PRO A 102 -9.40 22.29 14.29
N GLU A 103 -9.22 23.35 13.50
CA GLU A 103 -10.31 24.19 13.00
C GLU A 103 -11.17 23.50 11.93
N ARG A 104 -10.62 22.52 11.24
CA ARG A 104 -11.34 21.71 10.25
C ARG A 104 -12.24 20.68 10.92
N ASN A 105 -11.76 20.01 11.98
CA ASN A 105 -12.49 19.06 12.83
C ASN A 105 -13.12 17.89 12.06
N LEU A 106 -12.48 17.43 11.00
CA LEU A 106 -12.88 16.28 10.21
C LEU A 106 -12.42 14.97 10.84
N ASN A 107 -13.14 13.90 10.58
CA ASN A 107 -12.78 12.53 10.94
C ASN A 107 -13.19 11.57 9.83
N PHE A 108 -12.45 10.48 9.68
CA PHE A 108 -12.83 9.39 8.79
C PHE A 108 -12.33 8.04 9.30
N GLU A 109 -13.00 7.00 8.87
CA GLU A 109 -12.56 5.61 8.90
C GLU A 109 -12.77 5.02 7.52
N SER A 110 -11.86 4.17 7.05
CA SER A 110 -11.99 3.54 5.73
C SER A 110 -11.54 2.09 5.79
N VAL A 111 -12.44 1.18 5.39
CA VAL A 111 -12.10 -0.23 5.22
C VAL A 111 -11.31 -0.42 3.94
N ILE A 112 -10.12 -1.01 4.04
CA ILE A 112 -9.24 -1.31 2.92
C ILE A 112 -9.22 -2.80 2.65
N THR A 113 -9.38 -3.18 1.38
CA THR A 113 -9.13 -4.54 0.88
C THR A 113 -8.11 -4.45 -0.24
N GLU A 114 -6.88 -4.90 0.03
CA GLU A 114 -5.73 -4.84 -0.88
C GLU A 114 -5.44 -6.23 -1.46
N ALA A 115 -5.10 -6.28 -2.75
CA ALA A 115 -4.51 -7.45 -3.40
C ALA A 115 -3.30 -7.01 -4.22
N GLY A 116 -2.16 -7.71 -4.09
CA GLY A 116 -0.94 -7.26 -4.74
C GLY A 116 0.12 -8.33 -4.91
N LEU A 117 1.14 -7.92 -5.66
CA LEU A 117 2.36 -8.69 -5.91
C LEU A 117 3.57 -7.89 -5.43
N GLN A 118 4.48 -8.55 -4.73
CA GLN A 118 5.69 -7.95 -4.18
C GLN A 118 6.90 -8.83 -4.47
N LEU A 119 7.98 -8.22 -4.92
CA LEU A 119 9.29 -8.84 -4.97
C LEU A 119 9.96 -8.67 -3.61
N GLU A 120 10.47 -9.75 -3.04
CA GLU A 120 11.21 -9.75 -1.79
C GLU A 120 12.67 -10.11 -2.06
N ILE A 121 13.59 -9.35 -1.46
CA ILE A 121 15.04 -9.57 -1.58
C ILE A 121 15.61 -9.78 -0.17
N ASN A 122 16.05 -10.99 0.11
CA ASN A 122 16.66 -11.37 1.38
C ASN A 122 18.14 -10.92 1.40
N PHE A 123 18.57 -10.30 2.49
CA PHE A 123 19.97 -9.92 2.69
C PHE A 123 20.88 -11.13 2.88
N PHE A 124 20.36 -12.13 3.60
CA PHE A 124 21.06 -13.40 3.79
C PHE A 124 20.29 -14.53 3.09
N GLU A 125 20.96 -15.64 2.86
CA GLU A 125 20.27 -16.83 2.39
C GLU A 125 19.23 -17.29 3.41
N TYR A 126 18.04 -17.61 2.94
CA TYR A 126 16.93 -18.01 3.79
C TYR A 126 16.18 -19.20 3.19
N PHE A 127 15.98 -20.22 4.01
CA PHE A 127 15.12 -21.37 3.68
C PHE A 127 14.36 -21.83 4.92
N ILE A 128 13.05 -22.05 4.78
CA ILE A 128 12.27 -22.70 5.83
C ILE A 128 12.78 -24.13 5.99
N GLY A 129 13.19 -24.48 7.22
CA GLY A 129 13.75 -25.77 7.59
C GLY A 129 15.28 -25.84 7.62
N SER A 130 15.99 -24.78 7.26
CA SER A 130 17.45 -24.69 7.40
C SER A 130 17.82 -24.26 8.82
N LYS A 131 18.85 -24.90 9.40
CA LYS A 131 19.46 -24.48 10.67
C LYS A 131 20.50 -23.38 10.45
N MET A 132 21.23 -23.41 9.34
CA MET A 132 22.30 -22.44 9.03
C MET A 132 21.74 -21.14 8.43
N HIS A 133 20.65 -21.23 7.67
CA HIS A 133 20.03 -20.10 6.95
C HIS A 133 18.61 -19.84 7.49
N SER A 134 18.51 -19.71 8.82
CA SER A 134 17.24 -19.66 9.52
C SER A 134 16.66 -18.26 9.67
N VAL A 135 17.49 -17.21 9.51
CA VAL A 135 17.06 -15.81 9.67
C VAL A 135 17.56 -14.95 8.53
N SER A 136 16.73 -14.05 8.04
CA SER A 136 17.15 -13.01 7.10
C SER A 136 16.28 -11.77 7.21
N PRO A 137 16.87 -10.60 7.35
CA PRO A 137 16.22 -9.35 6.98
C PRO A 137 15.93 -9.36 5.48
N TYR A 138 14.89 -8.65 5.07
CA TYR A 138 14.55 -8.50 3.65
C TYR A 138 13.96 -7.13 3.37
N LEU A 139 14.11 -6.69 2.13
CA LEU A 139 13.36 -5.59 1.55
C LEU A 139 12.31 -6.13 0.63
N PHE A 140 11.23 -5.39 0.48
CA PHE A 140 10.22 -5.70 -0.51
C PHE A 140 9.71 -4.44 -1.21
N GLY A 141 9.24 -4.64 -2.45
CA GLY A 141 8.57 -3.62 -3.24
C GLY A 141 7.68 -4.26 -4.28
N GLY A 142 6.62 -3.56 -4.68
CA GLY A 142 5.67 -4.16 -5.60
C GLY A 142 4.58 -3.22 -6.08
N ALA A 143 3.49 -3.84 -6.54
CA ALA A 143 2.30 -3.14 -6.98
C ALA A 143 1.05 -3.86 -6.44
N SER A 144 0.05 -3.08 -6.09
CA SER A 144 -1.24 -3.59 -5.63
C SER A 144 -2.40 -2.72 -6.11
N VAL A 145 -3.58 -3.30 -6.09
CA VAL A 145 -4.86 -2.61 -6.20
C VAL A 145 -5.55 -2.73 -4.86
N PHE A 146 -6.18 -1.66 -4.42
CA PHE A 146 -6.97 -1.68 -3.20
C PHE A 146 -8.32 -1.03 -3.42
N PHE A 147 -9.31 -1.54 -2.69
CA PHE A 147 -10.65 -0.99 -2.57
C PHE A 147 -10.74 -0.34 -1.21
N PHE A 148 -11.42 0.81 -1.15
CA PHE A 148 -11.59 1.57 0.06
C PHE A 148 -12.97 2.20 0.11
N GLU A 149 -13.45 2.49 1.29
CA GLU A 149 -14.78 3.09 1.50
C GLU A 149 -14.72 4.00 2.72
N PRO A 150 -14.59 5.33 2.53
CA PRO A 150 -14.49 6.27 3.62
C PRO A 150 -15.86 6.56 4.25
N TYR A 151 -15.92 6.47 5.57
CA TYR A 151 -17.02 6.84 6.43
C TYR A 151 -16.58 7.91 7.41
N GLY A 152 -17.46 8.83 7.76
CA GLY A 152 -17.23 9.84 8.78
C GLY A 152 -18.31 9.79 9.86
N ASN A 153 -17.97 10.23 11.06
CA ASN A 153 -18.96 10.51 12.10
C ASN A 153 -19.43 11.96 11.95
N VAL A 154 -20.65 12.12 11.48
CA VAL A 154 -21.26 13.43 11.23
C VAL A 154 -22.49 13.58 12.15
N ALA A 155 -22.44 14.54 13.04
CA ALA A 155 -23.50 14.81 14.03
C ALA A 155 -23.95 13.55 14.82
N GLY A 156 -23.00 12.68 15.17
CA GLY A 156 -23.26 11.45 15.92
C GLY A 156 -23.75 10.26 15.09
N SER A 157 -23.82 10.40 13.78
CA SER A 157 -24.18 9.31 12.85
C SER A 157 -23.00 8.94 11.94
N THR A 158 -22.76 7.65 11.73
CA THR A 158 -21.77 7.18 10.76
C THR A 158 -22.39 7.23 9.36
N VAL A 159 -21.78 7.97 8.45
CA VAL A 159 -22.24 8.15 7.07
C VAL A 159 -21.12 7.88 6.07
N GLY A 160 -21.47 7.29 4.92
CA GLY A 160 -20.53 7.16 3.80
C GLY A 160 -20.23 8.55 3.20
N LEU A 161 -18.96 8.90 3.08
CA LEU A 161 -18.55 10.24 2.64
C LEU A 161 -18.60 10.40 1.12
N GLN A 162 -18.15 9.41 0.37
CA GLN A 162 -18.08 9.46 -1.09
C GLN A 162 -19.40 9.86 -1.78
N PRO A 163 -20.62 9.35 -1.39
CA PRO A 163 -21.87 9.74 -2.04
C PRO A 163 -22.28 11.19 -1.74
N LEU A 164 -21.75 11.79 -0.67
CA LEU A 164 -22.09 13.15 -0.27
C LEU A 164 -21.41 14.20 -1.15
N SER A 165 -20.32 13.85 -1.88
CA SER A 165 -19.54 14.80 -2.67
C SER A 165 -19.19 16.04 -1.84
N THR A 166 -18.48 15.85 -0.75
CA THR A 166 -18.20 16.85 0.29
C THR A 166 -17.40 18.05 -0.20
N GLU A 167 -16.71 17.93 -1.33
CA GLU A 167 -15.98 18.99 -2.02
C GLU A 167 -16.69 19.44 -3.32
N GLY A 168 -17.96 19.11 -3.51
CA GLY A 168 -18.72 19.52 -4.68
C GLY A 168 -18.36 18.83 -5.99
N GLN A 169 -17.69 17.67 -5.91
CA GLN A 169 -17.30 16.89 -7.08
C GLN A 169 -18.52 16.55 -7.94
N GLY A 170 -18.49 16.91 -9.22
CA GLY A 170 -19.59 16.65 -10.14
C GLY A 170 -19.85 15.17 -10.39
N ASN A 171 -18.81 14.33 -10.25
CA ASN A 171 -18.90 12.89 -10.25
C ASN A 171 -18.18 12.33 -9.02
N PRO A 172 -18.74 11.34 -8.32
CA PRO A 172 -18.07 10.70 -7.21
C PRO A 172 -16.74 10.07 -7.64
N TYR A 173 -15.70 10.18 -6.80
CA TYR A 173 -14.43 9.54 -7.04
C TYR A 173 -14.56 8.00 -6.96
N LYS A 174 -13.59 7.29 -7.56
CA LYS A 174 -13.60 5.83 -7.58
C LYS A 174 -13.20 5.28 -6.21
N LEU A 175 -13.90 4.24 -5.75
CA LEU A 175 -13.61 3.52 -4.51
C LEU A 175 -12.53 2.43 -4.69
N TYR A 176 -11.68 2.55 -5.70
CA TYR A 176 -10.49 1.72 -5.89
C TYR A 176 -9.35 2.55 -6.45
N ALA A 177 -8.15 2.19 -6.07
CA ALA A 177 -6.94 2.84 -6.55
C ALA A 177 -5.77 1.85 -6.61
N PHE A 178 -4.69 2.26 -7.26
CA PHE A 178 -3.44 1.51 -7.25
C PHE A 178 -2.56 1.99 -6.11
N SER A 179 -1.73 1.07 -5.59
CA SER A 179 -0.68 1.44 -4.66
C SER A 179 0.64 0.74 -4.98
N MET A 180 1.72 1.34 -4.50
CA MET A 180 3.07 0.80 -4.57
C MET A 180 3.51 0.45 -3.14
N PRO A 181 3.35 -0.80 -2.69
CA PRO A 181 3.85 -1.26 -1.41
C PRO A 181 5.38 -1.36 -1.46
N PHE A 182 6.05 -0.87 -0.42
CA PHE A 182 7.48 -1.05 -0.19
C PHE A 182 7.77 -1.05 1.30
N GLY A 183 8.83 -1.73 1.70
CA GLY A 183 9.16 -1.81 3.11
C GLY A 183 10.27 -2.82 3.39
N LEU A 184 10.36 -3.15 4.66
CA LEU A 184 11.37 -4.05 5.20
C LEU A 184 10.74 -5.05 6.18
N GLY A 185 11.42 -6.15 6.40
CA GLY A 185 11.00 -7.15 7.36
C GLY A 185 12.12 -8.10 7.74
N VAL A 186 11.80 -9.02 8.62
CA VAL A 186 12.68 -10.11 9.05
C VAL A 186 11.91 -11.41 8.96
N LYS A 187 12.55 -12.45 8.44
CA LYS A 187 12.04 -13.83 8.39
C LYS A 187 12.85 -14.71 9.31
N TYR A 188 12.17 -15.63 10.00
CA TYR A 188 12.79 -16.64 10.84
C TYR A 188 12.17 -18.02 10.59
N SER A 189 13.01 -19.01 10.38
CA SER A 189 12.61 -20.40 10.21
C SER A 189 12.50 -21.09 11.58
N VAL A 190 11.27 -21.28 12.05
CA VAL A 190 11.01 -21.90 13.37
C VAL A 190 11.20 -23.41 13.33
N SER A 191 10.76 -24.06 12.26
CA SER A 191 10.81 -25.51 12.12
C SER A 191 11.05 -25.91 10.65
N LYS A 192 11.08 -27.24 10.39
CA LYS A 192 11.23 -27.74 9.02
C LYS A 192 10.14 -27.30 8.05
N LEU A 193 8.98 -26.92 8.57
CA LEU A 193 7.80 -26.56 7.77
C LEU A 193 7.26 -25.17 8.06
N ILE A 194 7.65 -24.54 9.16
CA ILE A 194 7.07 -23.29 9.64
C ILE A 194 8.12 -22.18 9.65
N GLY A 195 7.78 -21.07 9.01
CA GLY A 195 8.48 -19.80 9.12
C GLY A 195 7.59 -18.74 9.75
N VAL A 196 8.19 -17.81 10.45
CA VAL A 196 7.54 -16.59 10.93
C VAL A 196 8.23 -15.36 10.34
N GLY A 197 7.54 -14.26 10.23
CA GLY A 197 8.10 -13.00 9.79
C GLY A 197 7.47 -11.84 10.53
N ALA A 198 8.22 -10.74 10.59
CA ALA A 198 7.72 -9.44 10.99
C ALA A 198 8.04 -8.46 9.87
N GLU A 199 7.12 -7.59 9.53
CA GLU A 199 7.29 -6.60 8.47
C GLU A 199 6.63 -5.28 8.79
N TRP A 200 7.21 -4.24 8.22
CA TRP A 200 6.64 -2.91 8.17
C TRP A 200 6.81 -2.34 6.77
N GLY A 201 5.74 -1.81 6.22
CA GLY A 201 5.78 -1.24 4.87
C GLY A 201 4.74 -0.17 4.64
N MET A 202 5.13 0.78 3.80
CA MET A 202 4.30 1.88 3.32
C MET A 202 3.65 1.51 1.99
N ARG A 203 2.52 2.11 1.69
CA ARG A 203 1.79 2.04 0.42
C ARG A 203 1.61 3.46 -0.10
N LEU A 204 2.37 3.79 -1.13
CA LEU A 204 2.19 5.02 -1.89
C LEU A 204 0.97 4.83 -2.80
N THR A 205 -0.11 5.55 -2.55
CA THR A 205 -1.35 5.37 -3.33
C THR A 205 -1.41 6.31 -4.54
N SER A 206 -2.31 6.02 -5.46
CA SER A 206 -2.63 6.86 -6.61
C SER A 206 -3.88 7.72 -6.41
N THR A 207 -4.35 7.85 -5.17
CA THR A 207 -5.52 8.65 -4.82
C THR A 207 -5.22 9.59 -3.65
N ASP A 208 -5.93 10.70 -3.62
CA ASP A 208 -5.94 11.70 -2.56
C ASP A 208 -7.33 11.76 -1.88
N TYR A 209 -8.14 10.73 -2.06
CA TYR A 209 -9.49 10.64 -1.51
C TYR A 209 -9.67 9.44 -0.58
N LEU A 210 -8.58 8.91 -0.01
CA LEU A 210 -8.66 7.82 0.96
C LEU A 210 -9.42 8.25 2.22
N ASP A 211 -9.31 9.54 2.56
CA ASP A 211 -9.93 10.21 3.69
C ASP A 211 -11.09 11.17 3.29
N ASP A 212 -11.47 11.19 2.01
CA ASP A 212 -12.47 12.12 1.45
C ASP A 212 -12.04 13.61 1.48
N VAL A 213 -10.73 13.90 1.60
CA VAL A 213 -10.20 15.26 1.70
C VAL A 213 -9.08 15.46 0.67
N SER A 214 -9.24 16.42 -0.25
CA SER A 214 -8.26 16.68 -1.32
C SER A 214 -8.13 18.17 -1.65
N GLU A 215 -9.22 18.87 -1.91
CA GLU A 215 -9.20 20.20 -2.55
C GLU A 215 -9.62 21.33 -1.58
N SER A 216 -10.75 21.93 -1.84
CA SER A 216 -11.23 23.11 -1.13
C SER A 216 -12.70 22.96 -0.74
N TYR A 217 -13.12 23.74 0.23
CA TYR A 217 -14.54 23.90 0.54
C TYR A 217 -15.27 24.48 -0.67
N TYR A 218 -16.45 23.95 -0.97
CA TYR A 218 -17.24 24.38 -2.12
C TYR A 218 -18.49 25.19 -1.75
N LEU A 219 -18.84 25.26 -0.48
CA LEU A 219 -19.99 26.00 0.04
C LEU A 219 -19.56 27.15 0.96
N ASP A 220 -20.32 28.22 0.93
CA ASP A 220 -20.20 29.32 1.91
C ASP A 220 -21.01 28.97 3.15
N LEU A 221 -20.35 28.33 4.13
CA LEU A 221 -20.99 27.81 5.34
C LEU A 221 -20.73 28.67 6.57
N ALA A 222 -19.84 29.67 6.48
CA ALA A 222 -19.54 30.54 7.60
C ALA A 222 -20.78 31.30 8.09
N GLY A 223 -21.16 31.09 9.35
CA GLY A 223 -22.35 31.70 9.96
C GLY A 223 -23.66 30.95 9.71
N THR A 224 -23.63 29.76 9.06
CA THR A 224 -24.81 28.91 8.91
C THR A 224 -25.27 28.39 10.27
N ASN A 225 -26.60 28.33 10.48
CA ASN A 225 -27.16 27.77 11.71
C ASN A 225 -26.96 26.23 11.72
N PRO A 226 -26.23 25.65 12.69
CA PRO A 226 -26.00 24.22 12.75
C PRO A 226 -27.30 23.37 12.81
N ALA A 227 -28.36 23.88 13.42
CA ALA A 227 -29.65 23.17 13.51
C ALA A 227 -30.36 23.06 12.16
N ALA A 228 -30.02 23.88 11.18
CA ALA A 228 -30.59 23.87 9.84
C ALA A 228 -29.69 23.23 8.79
N ALA A 229 -28.43 22.91 9.15
CA ALA A 229 -27.46 22.34 8.24
C ALA A 229 -27.79 20.89 7.87
N SER A 230 -27.63 20.57 6.60
CA SER A 230 -27.77 19.20 6.08
C SER A 230 -26.59 18.32 6.48
N ILE A 231 -26.77 17.00 6.41
CA ILE A 231 -25.68 16.02 6.63
C ILE A 231 -24.49 16.28 5.69
N LYS A 232 -24.74 16.65 4.44
CA LYS A 232 -23.71 16.97 3.46
C LYS A 232 -22.89 18.21 3.88
N GLU A 233 -23.53 19.26 4.35
CA GLU A 233 -22.87 20.47 4.84
C GLU A 233 -22.03 20.18 6.07
N LEU A 234 -22.55 19.45 7.04
CA LEU A 234 -21.82 19.02 8.23
C LEU A 234 -20.69 18.03 7.93
N ALA A 235 -20.80 17.20 6.89
CA ALA A 235 -19.72 16.34 6.43
C ALA A 235 -18.60 17.11 5.71
N SER A 236 -18.97 18.19 5.00
CA SER A 236 -18.01 19.07 4.35
C SER A 236 -17.27 19.95 5.36
N ASP A 237 -17.99 20.60 6.27
CA ASP A 237 -17.46 21.51 7.29
C ASP A 237 -18.25 21.33 8.61
N PRO A 238 -17.76 20.48 9.54
CA PRO A 238 -18.45 20.22 10.82
C PRO A 238 -18.66 21.46 11.70
N LEU A 239 -17.77 22.45 11.57
CA LEU A 239 -17.85 23.69 12.37
C LEU A 239 -18.61 24.82 11.67
N LEU A 240 -18.99 24.64 10.38
CA LEU A 240 -19.69 25.63 9.57
C LEU A 240 -18.99 27.01 9.61
N SER A 241 -17.67 26.99 9.54
CA SER A 241 -16.81 28.18 9.73
C SER A 241 -16.04 28.59 8.50
N HIS A 242 -16.08 27.78 7.43
CA HIS A 242 -15.33 27.99 6.22
C HIS A 242 -16.21 28.45 5.06
N ASN A 243 -15.63 29.22 4.14
CA ASN A 243 -16.27 29.66 2.92
C ASN A 243 -15.70 28.95 1.69
N ALA A 244 -16.44 28.99 0.59
CA ALA A 244 -16.03 28.42 -0.68
C ALA A 244 -14.65 28.94 -1.12
N GLY A 245 -13.80 28.03 -1.63
CA GLY A 245 -12.45 28.33 -2.08
C GLY A 245 -11.39 28.31 -0.97
N MET A 246 -11.77 28.21 0.31
CA MET A 246 -10.79 27.96 1.38
C MET A 246 -10.25 26.55 1.26
N GLN A 247 -8.97 26.36 1.60
CA GLN A 247 -8.30 25.07 1.52
C GLN A 247 -8.93 24.07 2.52
N ARG A 248 -9.33 22.89 2.04
CA ARG A 248 -9.82 21.77 2.86
C ARG A 248 -8.78 20.65 2.96
N GLY A 249 -8.14 20.31 1.85
CA GLY A 249 -7.09 19.32 1.71
C GLY A 249 -5.87 19.83 0.94
N ASN A 250 -4.95 18.94 0.61
CA ASN A 250 -3.77 19.25 -0.19
C ASN A 250 -3.65 18.31 -1.40
N SER A 251 -4.34 18.64 -2.48
CA SER A 251 -4.39 17.88 -3.73
C SER A 251 -3.05 17.65 -4.45
N ARG A 252 -1.93 18.16 -3.91
CA ARG A 252 -0.60 17.93 -4.46
C ARG A 252 0.05 16.65 -3.96
N ASN A 253 -0.43 16.10 -2.87
CA ASN A 253 0.14 14.93 -2.21
C ASN A 253 -0.92 13.85 -2.08
N ASN A 254 -0.71 12.71 -2.71
CA ASN A 254 -1.59 11.56 -2.52
C ASN A 254 -1.49 11.01 -1.09
N ASP A 255 -2.56 10.40 -0.64
CA ASP A 255 -2.64 9.70 0.62
C ASP A 255 -1.75 8.46 0.64
N TRP A 256 -1.27 8.11 1.82
CA TRP A 256 -0.52 6.90 2.07
C TRP A 256 -1.16 6.11 3.19
N TYR A 257 -0.95 4.80 3.18
CA TYR A 257 -1.23 3.97 4.35
C TYR A 257 -0.09 2.98 4.60
N SER A 258 -0.04 2.45 5.79
CA SER A 258 0.99 1.50 6.20
C SER A 258 0.37 0.22 6.73
N PHE A 259 1.12 -0.86 6.63
CA PHE A 259 0.86 -2.11 7.34
C PHE A 259 2.12 -2.49 8.13
N ALA A 260 1.94 -2.79 9.42
CA ALA A 260 2.95 -3.37 10.28
C ALA A 260 2.38 -4.64 10.92
N GLY A 261 3.08 -5.76 10.82
CA GLY A 261 2.52 -7.00 11.32
C GLY A 261 3.47 -8.17 11.31
N ILE A 262 2.93 -9.30 11.71
CA ILE A 262 3.59 -10.59 11.73
C ILE A 262 2.96 -11.53 10.71
N SER A 263 3.74 -12.49 10.24
CA SER A 263 3.28 -13.55 9.36
C SER A 263 3.67 -14.92 9.91
N VAL A 264 2.81 -15.90 9.66
CA VAL A 264 3.13 -17.31 9.85
C VAL A 264 2.99 -18.01 8.52
N THR A 265 4.05 -18.66 8.07
CA THR A 265 4.12 -19.29 6.75
C THR A 265 4.41 -20.78 6.87
N PHE A 266 3.79 -21.57 6.00
CA PHE A 266 3.98 -23.00 5.88
C PHE A 266 4.61 -23.31 4.53
N LYS A 267 5.71 -24.05 4.56
CA LYS A 267 6.39 -24.52 3.35
C LYS A 267 5.52 -25.56 2.62
N ILE A 268 5.20 -25.27 1.37
CA ILE A 268 4.47 -26.20 0.49
C ILE A 268 5.49 -26.87 -0.41
N ARG A 269 5.52 -28.22 -0.41
CA ARG A 269 6.24 -28.98 -1.42
C ARG A 269 5.45 -28.93 -2.72
N MET A 270 5.94 -28.21 -3.70
CA MET A 270 5.41 -28.35 -5.06
C MET A 270 5.74 -29.77 -5.55
N LEU A 271 4.74 -30.49 -6.03
CA LEU A 271 4.86 -31.81 -6.66
C LEU A 271 5.68 -31.70 -7.96
N GLY A 272 6.97 -31.54 -7.85
CA GLY A 272 7.95 -31.64 -8.91
C GLY A 272 8.84 -32.82 -8.60
N LYS A 273 8.97 -33.77 -9.54
CA LYS A 273 9.83 -34.94 -9.46
C LYS A 273 11.13 -34.62 -8.73
N GLU A 274 11.26 -35.04 -7.45
CA GLU A 274 12.50 -35.00 -6.71
C GLU A 274 13.48 -35.95 -7.42
N ARG A 275 14.41 -35.40 -8.21
CA ARG A 275 15.61 -36.15 -8.54
C ARG A 275 16.42 -36.25 -7.26
N CYS A 276 16.67 -37.48 -6.85
CA CYS A 276 17.45 -37.88 -5.69
C CYS A 276 18.85 -37.21 -5.69
N LEU A 277 18.97 -36.05 -5.09
CA LEU A 277 20.24 -35.37 -4.80
C LEU A 277 20.43 -35.09 -3.30
N ASP A 278 19.51 -35.59 -2.46
CA ASP A 278 19.50 -35.30 -1.03
C ASP A 278 20.42 -36.22 -0.21
N HIS A 279 21.13 -37.17 -0.84
CA HIS A 279 21.99 -38.11 -0.14
C HIS A 279 23.47 -37.67 0.04
N GLN A 280 23.88 -36.54 -0.52
CA GLN A 280 25.30 -36.10 -0.42
C GLN A 280 25.57 -34.93 0.53
N ARG A 281 24.57 -34.37 1.21
CA ARG A 281 24.78 -33.24 2.15
C ARG A 281 24.48 -33.53 3.63
N GLN A 282 24.37 -34.81 4.02
CA GLN A 282 24.28 -35.21 5.44
C GLN A 282 25.57 -35.81 6.00
N GLY A 283 26.68 -35.69 5.33
CA GLY A 283 27.97 -36.11 5.82
C GLY A 283 28.89 -34.92 6.08
N TYR A 284 29.24 -34.77 7.36
CA TYR A 284 30.22 -33.96 8.08
C TYR A 284 29.64 -32.80 8.86
#